data_46942eb03507e7aa6f00441d470fc372
#
_entry.id   46942eb03507e7aa6f00441d470fc372
#
_cell.length_a   1.000
_cell.length_b   1.000
_cell.length_c   1.000
_cell.angle_alpha   90.00
_cell.angle_beta   90.00
_cell.angle_gamma   90.00
#
_symmetry.space_group_name_H-M   'P 1'
#
loop_
_entity.id
_entity.type
_entity.pdbx_description
1 polymer ?
#
loop_
_entity_poly.entity_id
_entity_poly.type
_entity_poly.pdbx_seq_one_letter_code
_entity_poly.pdbx_strand_id
1 'polypeptide(L)'
;DHGNKQIKTVHCSPFVSGLQQSITKPFGQSLQYRGNYYTLSNERIPFRKDKTEDDRFFVLTLIAIAEELEARQIGKQELYNIQLPVGLPPAHFGAQAKKFTDYFKRDGIVEFVYRDKPYAIRITDVVCYPQAYAAAATMLHTLMDDPKAVVLDIGGFTADYLLLKNGKADLTSCDSLENGVILLYNKIRSRGNSELDLLLDESDVDAILAGRKTSYPAEAVRLVERLAQEFVNDLFSTLRERMLDLRYSKVVFVGGGAILLRRQIEASGKVGTPLFVTNINANAAGFEYLYRLETAGR
;
A
#
# COMPACT_ATOMS: atom_id res chain seq x y z
N ASP A 1 2.73 4.75 -4.72
CA ASP A 1 2.78 4.13 -3.40
C ASP A 1 3.66 2.87 -3.44
N HIS A 2 4.71 2.87 -2.65
CA HIS A 2 5.73 1.82 -2.61
C HIS A 2 5.48 0.87 -1.43
N GLY A 3 4.36 0.15 -1.45
CA GLY A 3 4.08 -0.87 -0.44
C GLY A 3 5.05 -2.05 -0.51
N ASN A 4 5.38 -2.66 0.65
CA ASN A 4 6.21 -3.88 0.65
C ASN A 4 5.47 -5.10 0.03
N LYS A 5 4.14 -5.11 0.02
CA LYS A 5 3.35 -6.14 -0.67
C LYS A 5 3.17 -5.81 -2.15
N GLN A 6 2.81 -4.58 -2.48
CA GLN A 6 2.46 -4.16 -3.84
C GLN A 6 2.86 -2.70 -4.09
N ILE A 7 3.25 -2.41 -5.33
CA ILE A 7 3.34 -1.06 -5.87
C ILE A 7 1.95 -0.66 -6.37
N LYS A 8 1.56 0.59 -6.10
CA LYS A 8 0.26 1.14 -6.50
C LYS A 8 0.46 2.52 -7.11
N THR A 9 -0.24 2.76 -8.19
CA THR A 9 -0.36 4.06 -8.86
C THR A 9 -1.81 4.52 -8.86
N VAL A 10 -2.12 5.64 -9.44
CA VAL A 10 -3.50 6.19 -9.39
C VAL A 10 -4.43 5.42 -10.32
N HIS A 11 -3.99 5.10 -11.54
CA HIS A 11 -4.85 4.57 -12.61
C HIS A 11 -4.58 3.11 -12.98
N CYS A 12 -3.49 2.52 -12.48
CA CYS A 12 -3.13 1.15 -12.82
C CYS A 12 -3.53 0.15 -11.73
N SER A 13 -3.72 -1.10 -12.12
CA SER A 13 -3.86 -2.19 -11.16
C SER A 13 -2.59 -2.35 -10.34
N PRO A 14 -2.69 -2.61 -9.02
CA PRO A 14 -1.52 -2.90 -8.20
C PRO A 14 -0.75 -4.11 -8.71
N PHE A 15 0.57 -4.05 -8.65
CA PHE A 15 1.44 -5.18 -8.97
C PHE A 15 2.37 -5.52 -7.79
N VAL A 16 2.82 -6.76 -7.74
CA VAL A 16 3.63 -7.27 -6.62
C VAL A 16 4.96 -6.51 -6.55
N SER A 17 5.40 -6.15 -5.34
CA SER A 17 6.73 -5.59 -5.08
C SER A 17 7.79 -6.69 -5.15
N GLY A 18 7.90 -7.32 -6.33
CA GLY A 18 8.81 -8.42 -6.63
C GLY A 18 9.53 -8.16 -7.95
N LEU A 19 10.83 -8.42 -7.99
CA LEU A 19 11.67 -8.10 -9.14
C LEU A 19 12.74 -9.19 -9.31
N GLN A 20 12.85 -9.70 -10.53
CA GLN A 20 13.97 -10.57 -10.95
C GLN A 20 14.84 -9.81 -11.94
N GLN A 21 16.16 -9.93 -11.78
CA GLN A 21 17.16 -9.31 -12.64
C GLN A 21 17.85 -10.36 -13.49
N SER A 22 18.12 -10.04 -14.77
CA SER A 22 18.87 -10.84 -15.71
C SER A 22 19.80 -9.95 -16.56
N ILE A 23 20.92 -10.49 -17.00
CA ILE A 23 21.81 -9.85 -17.97
C ILE A 23 21.39 -10.12 -19.43
N THR A 24 20.52 -11.12 -19.65
CA THR A 24 19.98 -11.47 -20.96
C THR A 24 18.50 -11.15 -21.01
N LYS A 25 18.00 -10.77 -22.20
CA LYS A 25 16.59 -10.46 -22.41
C LYS A 25 15.73 -11.70 -22.09
N PRO A 26 14.84 -11.63 -21.08
CA PRO A 26 13.96 -12.74 -20.73
C PRO A 26 12.81 -12.88 -21.73
N PHE A 27 12.13 -14.01 -21.73
CA PHE A 27 10.87 -14.15 -22.43
C PHE A 27 9.78 -13.34 -21.75
N GLY A 28 8.94 -12.67 -22.53
CA GLY A 28 7.82 -11.88 -22.02
C GLY A 28 8.16 -10.41 -21.74
N GLN A 29 7.33 -9.79 -20.89
CA GLN A 29 7.44 -8.36 -20.59
C GLN A 29 8.60 -8.08 -19.65
N SER A 30 9.47 -7.17 -20.05
CA SER A 30 10.62 -6.78 -19.24
C SER A 30 10.87 -5.28 -19.33
N LEU A 31 11.57 -4.77 -18.32
CA LEU A 31 12.17 -3.45 -18.32
C LEU A 31 13.68 -3.61 -18.52
N GLN A 32 14.26 -2.87 -19.45
CA GLN A 32 15.71 -2.76 -19.63
C GLN A 32 16.18 -1.41 -19.06
N TYR A 33 17.12 -1.46 -18.13
CA TYR A 33 17.69 -0.29 -17.50
C TYR A 33 19.16 -0.55 -17.13
N ARG A 34 20.06 0.37 -17.52
CA ARG A 34 21.51 0.28 -17.24
C ARG A 34 22.12 -1.07 -17.62
N GLY A 35 21.77 -1.59 -18.79
CA GLY A 35 22.32 -2.83 -19.33
C GLY A 35 21.74 -4.12 -18.72
N ASN A 36 20.86 -4.04 -17.74
CA ASN A 36 20.17 -5.18 -17.16
C ASN A 36 18.72 -5.24 -17.59
N TYR A 37 18.15 -6.45 -17.56
CA TYR A 37 16.73 -6.70 -17.76
C TYR A 37 16.07 -7.04 -16.43
N TYR A 38 14.84 -6.56 -16.23
CA TYR A 38 14.06 -6.77 -15.03
C TYR A 38 12.67 -7.24 -15.41
N THR A 39 12.19 -8.27 -14.71
CA THR A 39 10.81 -8.77 -14.83
C THR A 39 10.12 -8.68 -13.48
N LEU A 40 8.81 -8.40 -13.49
CA LEU A 40 8.00 -8.53 -12.28
C LEU A 40 7.98 -9.99 -11.84
N SER A 41 8.09 -10.21 -10.54
CA SER A 41 8.06 -11.52 -9.90
C SER A 41 6.90 -11.60 -8.91
N ASN A 42 6.31 -12.79 -8.80
CA ASN A 42 5.36 -13.07 -7.72
C ASN A 42 6.04 -13.24 -6.36
N GLU A 43 7.35 -13.46 -6.36
CA GLU A 43 8.16 -13.44 -5.13
C GLU A 43 8.43 -12.00 -4.72
N ARG A 44 7.89 -11.62 -3.58
CA ARG A 44 8.06 -10.28 -3.03
C ARG A 44 9.50 -10.05 -2.57
N ILE A 45 9.98 -8.82 -2.75
CA ILE A 45 11.16 -8.34 -2.04
C ILE A 45 10.92 -8.52 -0.54
N PRO A 46 11.84 -9.13 0.23
CA PRO A 46 11.71 -9.23 1.68
C PRO A 46 11.41 -7.87 2.32
N PHE A 47 10.63 -7.90 3.39
CA PHE A 47 10.24 -6.66 4.10
C PHE A 47 11.45 -5.79 4.41
N ARG A 48 11.35 -4.51 4.07
CA ARG A 48 12.38 -3.51 4.32
C ARG A 48 11.78 -2.27 4.94
N LYS A 49 12.34 -1.86 6.06
CA LYS A 49 12.05 -0.56 6.68
C LYS A 49 12.64 0.58 5.85
N ASP A 50 13.84 0.37 5.30
CA ASP A 50 14.51 1.31 4.40
C ASP A 50 14.50 0.76 2.96
N LYS A 51 13.74 1.40 2.10
CA LYS A 51 13.57 1.04 0.69
C LYS A 51 14.64 1.65 -0.22
N THR A 52 15.55 2.42 0.35
CA THR A 52 16.60 3.16 -0.40
C THR A 52 17.95 2.44 -0.40
N GLU A 53 18.02 1.22 0.16
CA GLU A 53 19.26 0.45 0.28
C GLU A 53 19.82 -0.01 -1.07
N ASP A 54 18.95 -0.21 -2.05
CA ASP A 54 19.32 -0.61 -3.42
C ASP A 54 18.33 -0.04 -4.46
N ASP A 55 18.62 -0.24 -5.75
CA ASP A 55 17.83 0.34 -6.84
C ASP A 55 16.53 -0.41 -7.17
N ARG A 56 16.16 -1.48 -6.45
CA ARG A 56 14.98 -2.30 -6.80
C ARG A 56 13.68 -1.50 -6.76
N PHE A 57 13.48 -0.67 -5.74
CA PHE A 57 12.29 0.18 -5.67
C PHE A 57 12.30 1.30 -6.72
N PHE A 58 13.48 1.78 -7.13
CA PHE A 58 13.59 2.70 -8.26
C PHE A 58 13.19 2.03 -9.57
N VAL A 59 13.67 0.82 -9.83
CA VAL A 59 13.30 0.04 -11.02
C VAL A 59 11.79 -0.26 -11.06
N LEU A 60 11.19 -0.65 -9.92
CA LEU A 60 9.73 -0.80 -9.81
C LEU A 60 8.99 0.52 -10.10
N THR A 61 9.60 1.66 -9.74
CA THR A 61 9.04 2.98 -10.04
C THR A 61 9.10 3.30 -11.53
N LEU A 62 10.15 2.89 -12.25
CA LEU A 62 10.22 3.06 -13.71
C LEU A 62 9.09 2.28 -14.40
N ILE A 63 8.81 1.05 -13.94
CA ILE A 63 7.66 0.27 -14.42
C ILE A 63 6.36 1.01 -14.13
N ALA A 64 6.18 1.48 -12.88
CA ALA A 64 4.99 2.21 -12.47
C ALA A 64 4.76 3.50 -13.29
N ILE A 65 5.83 4.24 -13.61
CA ILE A 65 5.76 5.44 -14.46
C ILE A 65 5.33 5.07 -15.88
N ALA A 66 5.92 4.03 -16.48
CA ALA A 66 5.55 3.60 -17.83
C ALA A 66 4.07 3.18 -17.91
N GLU A 67 3.60 2.36 -16.95
CA GLU A 67 2.20 1.93 -16.85
C GLU A 67 1.26 3.14 -16.68
N GLU A 68 1.63 4.10 -15.83
CA GLU A 68 0.81 5.28 -15.55
C GLU A 68 0.74 6.21 -16.76
N LEU A 69 1.84 6.38 -17.51
CA LEU A 69 1.86 7.15 -18.77
C LEU A 69 0.93 6.52 -19.82
N GLU A 70 0.91 5.19 -19.91
CA GLU A 70 0.01 4.45 -20.80
C GLU A 70 -1.46 4.58 -20.34
N ALA A 71 -1.74 4.40 -19.06
CA ALA A 71 -3.09 4.50 -18.50
C ALA A 71 -3.70 5.90 -18.65
N ARG A 72 -2.89 6.95 -18.55
CA ARG A 72 -3.29 8.35 -18.78
C ARG A 72 -3.38 8.70 -20.25
N GLN A 73 -3.08 7.77 -21.16
CA GLN A 73 -3.08 7.99 -22.62
C GLN A 73 -2.20 9.20 -23.04
N ILE A 74 -1.09 9.41 -22.32
CA ILE A 74 -0.13 10.46 -22.68
C ILE A 74 0.59 10.03 -23.94
N GLY A 75 0.45 10.83 -25.01
CA GLY A 75 1.06 10.56 -26.31
C GLY A 75 2.58 10.44 -26.23
N LYS A 76 3.19 9.80 -27.24
CA LYS A 76 4.65 9.65 -27.31
C LYS A 76 5.33 11.01 -27.29
N GLN A 77 6.30 11.16 -26.38
CA GLN A 77 7.15 12.35 -26.24
C GLN A 77 8.61 11.93 -26.34
N GLU A 78 9.48 12.85 -26.75
CA GLU A 78 10.93 12.64 -26.71
C GLU A 78 11.45 12.62 -25.27
N LEU A 79 10.85 13.42 -24.38
CA LEU A 79 11.18 13.51 -22.95
C LEU A 79 9.93 13.76 -22.14
N TYR A 80 9.67 12.89 -21.15
CA TYR A 80 8.59 13.07 -20.18
C TYR A 80 9.12 13.76 -18.93
N ASN A 81 8.54 14.89 -18.54
CA ASN A 81 8.81 15.52 -17.26
C ASN A 81 7.87 14.93 -16.20
N ILE A 82 8.46 14.28 -15.20
CA ILE A 82 7.72 13.54 -14.17
C ILE A 82 7.79 14.29 -12.84
N GLN A 83 6.63 14.60 -12.30
CA GLN A 83 6.45 14.99 -10.90
C GLN A 83 6.05 13.73 -10.13
N LEU A 84 6.84 13.35 -9.14
CA LEU A 84 6.73 12.08 -8.45
C LEU A 84 6.36 12.26 -6.97
N PRO A 85 5.08 12.39 -6.63
CA PRO A 85 4.65 12.30 -5.24
C PRO A 85 4.74 10.86 -4.75
N VAL A 86 5.41 10.66 -3.62
CA VAL A 86 5.65 9.35 -2.99
C VAL A 86 5.19 9.38 -1.53
N GLY A 87 5.24 8.26 -0.84
CA GLY A 87 4.86 8.26 0.56
C GLY A 87 5.50 7.16 1.40
N LEU A 88 5.56 7.45 2.70
CA LEU A 88 6.07 6.58 3.74
C LEU A 88 5.03 6.37 4.84
N PRO A 89 5.08 5.24 5.57
CA PRO A 89 4.31 5.07 6.79
C PRO A 89 4.53 6.25 7.75
N PRO A 90 3.49 6.72 8.46
CA PRO A 90 3.58 7.88 9.35
C PRO A 90 4.72 7.77 10.36
N ALA A 91 4.93 6.59 10.94
CA ALA A 91 6.01 6.33 11.91
C ALA A 91 7.43 6.54 11.34
N HIS A 92 7.61 6.38 10.02
CA HIS A 92 8.91 6.53 9.35
C HIS A 92 9.07 7.86 8.65
N PHE A 93 7.99 8.61 8.46
CA PHE A 93 7.95 9.83 7.67
C PHE A 93 8.98 10.87 8.18
N GLY A 94 8.95 11.21 9.46
CA GLY A 94 9.84 12.23 10.02
C GLY A 94 11.33 11.93 9.84
N ALA A 95 11.73 10.67 9.99
CA ALA A 95 13.13 10.25 9.93
C ALA A 95 13.63 9.98 8.50
N GLN A 96 12.76 9.52 7.61
CA GLN A 96 13.19 8.98 6.31
C GLN A 96 12.70 9.79 5.10
N ALA A 97 11.77 10.74 5.25
CA ALA A 97 11.16 11.45 4.13
C ALA A 97 12.22 12.10 3.21
N LYS A 98 13.21 12.79 3.78
CA LYS A 98 14.29 13.42 3.01
C LYS A 98 15.10 12.38 2.22
N LYS A 99 15.56 11.32 2.88
CA LYS A 99 16.34 10.25 2.25
C LYS A 99 15.55 9.57 1.13
N PHE A 100 14.25 9.33 1.38
CA PHE A 100 13.35 8.71 0.40
C PHE A 100 13.09 9.60 -0.81
N THR A 101 12.93 10.91 -0.59
CA THR A 101 12.83 11.91 -1.66
C THR A 101 14.12 11.94 -2.49
N ASP A 102 15.29 12.03 -1.83
CA ASP A 102 16.58 12.10 -2.49
C ASP A 102 16.90 10.82 -3.28
N TYR A 103 16.43 9.66 -2.82
CA TYR A 103 16.57 8.38 -3.52
C TYR A 103 15.93 8.37 -4.91
N PHE A 104 14.78 9.02 -5.08
CA PHE A 104 14.11 9.09 -6.38
C PHE A 104 14.62 10.23 -7.27
N LYS A 105 15.29 11.23 -6.70
CA LYS A 105 15.95 12.28 -7.50
C LYS A 105 17.11 11.67 -8.24
N ARG A 106 17.13 11.85 -9.55
CA ARG A 106 18.20 11.41 -10.43
C ARG A 106 18.67 12.61 -11.26
N ASP A 107 19.97 12.79 -11.31
CA ASP A 107 20.53 13.85 -12.17
C ASP A 107 20.33 13.51 -13.64
N GLY A 108 19.79 14.46 -14.39
CA GLY A 108 19.63 14.35 -15.82
C GLY A 108 18.43 13.53 -16.28
N ILE A 109 18.60 12.89 -17.44
CA ILE A 109 17.58 12.10 -18.10
C ILE A 109 17.79 10.61 -17.75
N VAL A 110 16.72 9.94 -17.37
CA VAL A 110 16.70 8.50 -17.15
C VAL A 110 16.08 7.83 -18.36
N GLU A 111 16.88 7.03 -19.06
CA GLU A 111 16.46 6.27 -20.22
C GLU A 111 16.25 4.81 -19.85
N PHE A 112 15.15 4.22 -20.32
CA PHE A 112 14.85 2.80 -20.15
C PHE A 112 13.93 2.31 -21.27
N VAL A 113 13.84 1.00 -21.44
CA VAL A 113 12.90 0.36 -22.36
C VAL A 113 11.94 -0.51 -21.55
N TYR A 114 10.64 -0.35 -21.73
CA TYR A 114 9.62 -1.17 -21.10
C TYR A 114 8.65 -1.72 -22.13
N ARG A 115 8.43 -3.04 -22.16
CA ARG A 115 7.63 -3.73 -23.19
C ARG A 115 8.04 -3.34 -24.60
N ASP A 116 9.34 -3.32 -24.87
CA ASP A 116 9.96 -2.91 -26.15
C ASP A 116 9.69 -1.45 -26.57
N LYS A 117 9.13 -0.62 -25.70
CA LYS A 117 8.94 0.82 -25.92
C LYS A 117 10.03 1.61 -25.19
N PRO A 118 10.76 2.50 -25.88
CA PRO A 118 11.74 3.37 -25.23
C PRO A 118 11.05 4.53 -24.50
N TYR A 119 11.57 4.85 -23.33
CA TYR A 119 11.18 5.99 -22.50
C TYR A 119 12.41 6.80 -22.13
N ALA A 120 12.31 8.13 -22.23
CA ALA A 120 13.23 9.08 -21.64
C ALA A 120 12.44 9.95 -20.68
N ILE A 121 12.80 9.94 -19.40
CA ILE A 121 12.11 10.71 -18.37
C ILE A 121 13.08 11.65 -17.65
N ARG A 122 12.57 12.78 -17.18
CA ARG A 122 13.23 13.64 -16.21
C ARG A 122 12.33 13.77 -14.99
N ILE A 123 12.81 13.34 -13.82
CA ILE A 123 12.10 13.54 -12.57
C ILE A 123 12.37 14.97 -12.11
N THR A 124 11.40 15.85 -12.30
CA THR A 124 11.53 17.29 -12.06
C THR A 124 11.25 17.66 -10.61
N ASP A 125 10.41 16.88 -9.94
CA ASP A 125 10.09 17.08 -8.55
C ASP A 125 9.76 15.75 -7.86
N VAL A 126 10.13 15.65 -6.57
CA VAL A 126 9.78 14.52 -5.71
C VAL A 126 9.33 15.05 -4.36
N VAL A 127 8.09 14.74 -3.99
CA VAL A 127 7.51 15.13 -2.69
C VAL A 127 7.05 13.87 -1.95
N CYS A 128 7.40 13.79 -0.67
CA CYS A 128 7.02 12.66 0.17
C CYS A 128 5.88 13.05 1.12
N TYR A 129 4.84 12.23 1.19
CA TYR A 129 3.68 12.40 2.07
C TYR A 129 3.55 11.24 3.08
N PRO A 130 2.93 11.48 4.25
CA PRO A 130 2.56 10.38 5.14
C PRO A 130 1.46 9.53 4.51
N GLN A 131 1.69 8.21 4.39
CA GLN A 131 0.63 7.26 4.08
C GLN A 131 -0.49 7.36 5.12
N ALA A 132 -1.58 6.67 4.95
CA ALA A 132 -2.78 6.81 5.79
C ALA A 132 -3.39 8.23 5.73
N TYR A 133 -2.64 9.29 6.08
CA TYR A 133 -3.13 10.67 5.93
C TYR A 133 -3.49 10.99 4.49
N ALA A 134 -2.61 10.69 3.57
CA ALA A 134 -2.87 10.89 2.14
C ALA A 134 -4.07 10.06 1.67
N ALA A 135 -4.19 8.80 2.07
CA ALA A 135 -5.35 7.97 1.72
C ALA A 135 -6.67 8.52 2.24
N ALA A 136 -6.66 9.20 3.39
CA ALA A 136 -7.82 9.86 3.96
C ALA A 136 -8.05 11.28 3.43
N ALA A 137 -7.14 11.83 2.62
CA ALA A 137 -7.14 13.24 2.22
C ALA A 137 -8.45 13.71 1.60
N THR A 138 -9.10 12.88 0.79
CA THR A 138 -10.40 13.19 0.18
C THR A 138 -11.57 13.21 1.18
N MET A 139 -11.38 12.64 2.37
CA MET A 139 -12.39 12.57 3.43
C MET A 139 -12.13 13.55 4.57
N LEU A 140 -11.02 14.27 4.58
CA LEU A 140 -10.63 15.16 5.69
C LEU A 140 -11.69 16.19 6.00
N HIS A 141 -12.42 16.68 4.98
CA HIS A 141 -13.52 17.64 5.18
C HIS A 141 -14.64 17.10 6.07
N THR A 142 -14.87 15.76 6.07
CA THR A 142 -15.89 15.11 6.92
C THR A 142 -15.40 14.89 8.36
N LEU A 143 -14.13 15.13 8.62
CA LEU A 143 -13.46 14.90 9.91
C LEU A 143 -13.02 16.21 10.58
N MET A 144 -13.24 17.36 9.94
CA MET A 144 -12.79 18.67 10.47
C MET A 144 -13.49 19.07 11.77
N ASP A 145 -14.74 18.66 11.93
CA ASP A 145 -15.54 18.96 13.12
C ASP A 145 -15.32 17.92 14.26
N ASP A 146 -14.60 16.84 13.96
CA ASP A 146 -14.30 15.83 14.97
C ASP A 146 -13.05 16.22 15.78
N PRO A 147 -13.18 16.41 17.09
CA PRO A 147 -12.02 16.71 17.94
C PRO A 147 -10.91 15.66 17.83
N LYS A 148 -11.33 14.40 17.57
CA LYS A 148 -10.45 13.26 17.44
C LYS A 148 -11.01 12.25 16.45
N ALA A 149 -10.23 11.90 15.43
CA ALA A 149 -10.49 10.78 14.54
C ALA A 149 -9.20 9.96 14.35
N VAL A 150 -9.33 8.73 13.90
CA VAL A 150 -8.19 7.83 13.67
C VAL A 150 -8.20 7.40 12.21
N VAL A 151 -7.05 7.41 11.55
CA VAL A 151 -6.86 6.71 10.29
C VAL A 151 -6.08 5.44 10.59
N LEU A 152 -6.59 4.30 10.13
CA LEU A 152 -5.95 2.99 10.28
C LEU A 152 -5.76 2.36 8.90
N ASP A 153 -4.50 2.31 8.44
CA ASP A 153 -4.10 1.67 7.19
C ASP A 153 -3.67 0.23 7.47
N ILE A 154 -4.49 -0.73 7.08
CA ILE A 154 -4.15 -2.15 7.20
C ILE A 154 -3.55 -2.61 5.89
N GLY A 155 -2.22 -2.67 5.88
CA GLY A 155 -1.42 -3.09 4.74
C GLY A 155 -1.10 -4.58 4.72
N GLY A 156 -0.15 -4.97 3.85
CA GLY A 156 0.34 -6.34 3.77
C GLY A 156 1.17 -6.74 4.98
N PHE A 157 2.16 -5.93 5.33
CA PHE A 157 3.11 -6.21 6.41
C PHE A 157 2.81 -5.46 7.70
N THR A 158 2.23 -4.27 7.58
CA THR A 158 1.99 -3.37 8.71
C THR A 158 0.53 -2.95 8.80
N ALA A 159 0.13 -2.56 10.01
CA ALA A 159 -1.04 -1.76 10.28
C ALA A 159 -0.56 -0.42 10.85
N ASP A 160 -0.72 0.64 10.07
CA ASP A 160 -0.24 1.97 10.38
C ASP A 160 -1.40 2.82 10.89
N TYR A 161 -1.25 3.48 12.03
CA TYR A 161 -2.28 4.38 12.52
C TYR A 161 -1.78 5.81 12.67
N LEU A 162 -2.69 6.74 12.47
CA LEU A 162 -2.47 8.17 12.61
C LEU A 162 -3.68 8.80 13.30
N LEU A 163 -3.41 9.59 14.33
CA LEU A 163 -4.45 10.40 14.97
C LEU A 163 -4.66 11.70 14.19
N LEU A 164 -5.94 12.03 13.97
CA LEU A 164 -6.35 13.34 13.46
C LEU A 164 -6.97 14.15 14.60
N LYS A 165 -6.62 15.44 14.69
CA LYS A 165 -7.25 16.42 15.56
C LYS A 165 -7.86 17.52 14.69
N ASN A 166 -9.18 17.65 14.72
CA ASN A 166 -9.90 18.60 13.87
C ASN A 166 -9.46 18.48 12.39
N GLY A 167 -9.41 17.26 11.86
CA GLY A 167 -9.02 16.95 10.49
C GLY A 167 -7.53 17.09 10.16
N LYS A 168 -6.70 17.53 11.11
CA LYS A 168 -5.25 17.69 10.91
C LYS A 168 -4.46 16.52 11.48
N ALA A 169 -3.45 16.07 10.74
CA ALA A 169 -2.56 14.99 11.18
C ALA A 169 -1.76 15.37 12.42
N ASP A 170 -1.82 14.52 13.44
CA ASP A 170 -0.94 14.59 14.60
C ASP A 170 0.18 13.56 14.45
N LEU A 171 1.29 13.96 13.83
CA LEU A 171 2.44 13.08 13.59
C LEU A 171 3.16 12.65 14.86
N THR A 172 2.82 13.22 16.03
CA THR A 172 3.36 12.77 17.32
C THR A 172 2.56 11.59 17.89
N SER A 173 1.37 11.36 17.35
CA SER A 173 0.44 10.30 17.76
C SER A 173 0.18 9.35 16.58
N CYS A 174 1.26 8.77 16.04
CA CYS A 174 1.22 7.77 14.98
C CYS A 174 2.22 6.65 15.29
N ASP A 175 1.92 5.46 14.81
CA ASP A 175 2.86 4.33 14.87
C ASP A 175 2.56 3.31 13.77
N SER A 176 3.47 2.35 13.62
CA SER A 176 3.39 1.25 12.67
C SER A 176 3.51 -0.07 13.42
N LEU A 177 2.46 -0.87 13.37
CA LEU A 177 2.44 -2.22 13.95
C LEU A 177 2.83 -3.23 12.87
N GLU A 178 3.63 -4.22 13.23
CA GLU A 178 3.97 -5.34 12.33
C GLU A 178 2.79 -6.35 12.23
N ASN A 179 1.56 -5.84 12.14
CA ASN A 179 0.30 -6.58 12.13
C ASN A 179 -0.42 -6.44 10.79
N GLY A 180 0.27 -6.66 9.67
CA GLY A 180 -0.35 -6.68 8.35
C GLY A 180 -0.99 -8.04 8.02
N VAL A 181 -1.82 -8.08 6.95
CA VAL A 181 -2.60 -9.28 6.57
C VAL A 181 -1.74 -10.49 6.18
N ILE A 182 -0.44 -10.32 5.90
CA ILE A 182 0.48 -11.44 5.65
C ILE A 182 0.61 -12.36 6.87
N LEU A 183 0.56 -11.81 8.08
CA LEU A 183 0.50 -12.61 9.30
C LEU A 183 -0.76 -13.48 9.35
N LEU A 184 -1.90 -12.93 8.95
CA LEU A 184 -3.15 -13.67 8.85
C LEU A 184 -3.05 -14.79 7.81
N TYR A 185 -2.56 -14.50 6.59
CA TYR A 185 -2.37 -15.54 5.57
C TYR A 185 -1.46 -16.66 6.03
N ASN A 186 -0.34 -16.33 6.68
CA ASN A 186 0.57 -17.34 7.21
C ASN A 186 -0.07 -18.20 8.31
N LYS A 187 -0.84 -17.57 9.22
CA LYS A 187 -1.60 -18.28 10.27
C LYS A 187 -2.65 -19.22 9.65
N ILE A 188 -3.41 -18.73 8.65
CA ILE A 188 -4.42 -19.54 7.94
C ILE A 188 -3.78 -20.70 7.21
N ARG A 189 -2.69 -20.46 6.47
CA ARG A 189 -1.96 -21.53 5.75
C ARG A 189 -1.47 -22.61 6.70
N SER A 190 -0.84 -22.22 7.81
CA SER A 190 -0.34 -23.16 8.81
C SER A 190 -1.46 -23.98 9.45
N ARG A 191 -2.58 -23.33 9.82
CA ARG A 191 -3.71 -24.00 10.44
C ARG A 191 -4.51 -24.83 9.45
N GLY A 192 -4.72 -24.36 8.23
CA GLY A 192 -5.37 -25.11 7.15
C GLY A 192 -4.65 -26.42 6.86
N ASN A 193 -3.30 -26.37 6.78
CA ASN A 193 -2.52 -27.56 6.60
C ASN A 193 -2.56 -28.50 7.81
N SER A 194 -2.39 -27.99 9.03
CA SER A 194 -2.31 -28.84 10.23
C SER A 194 -3.63 -29.42 10.71
N GLU A 195 -4.73 -28.69 10.52
CA GLU A 195 -6.06 -29.09 11.05
C GLU A 195 -6.93 -29.78 9.98
N LEU A 196 -6.74 -29.46 8.69
CA LEU A 196 -7.61 -29.90 7.63
C LEU A 196 -6.88 -30.57 6.43
N ASP A 197 -5.54 -30.66 6.49
CA ASP A 197 -4.68 -31.14 5.38
C ASP A 197 -4.95 -30.36 4.07
N LEU A 198 -5.18 -29.04 4.17
CA LEU A 198 -5.46 -28.16 3.04
C LEU A 198 -4.36 -27.12 2.84
N LEU A 199 -3.95 -26.95 1.59
CA LEU A 199 -3.04 -25.90 1.16
C LEU A 199 -3.86 -24.71 0.63
N LEU A 200 -4.06 -23.71 1.49
CA LEU A 200 -4.73 -22.45 1.14
C LEU A 200 -3.69 -21.39 0.76
N ASP A 201 -3.82 -20.80 -0.42
CA ASP A 201 -3.02 -19.65 -0.81
C ASP A 201 -3.71 -18.31 -0.47
N GLU A 202 -3.04 -17.18 -0.75
CA GLU A 202 -3.59 -15.85 -0.47
C GLU A 202 -4.88 -15.58 -1.27
N SER A 203 -4.97 -16.08 -2.52
CA SER A 203 -6.14 -15.86 -3.38
C SER A 203 -7.36 -16.65 -2.91
N ASP A 204 -7.13 -17.83 -2.34
CA ASP A 204 -8.19 -18.65 -1.72
C ASP A 204 -8.77 -17.95 -0.49
N VAL A 205 -7.88 -17.44 0.36
CA VAL A 205 -8.28 -16.69 1.57
C VAL A 205 -9.06 -15.44 1.19
N ASP A 206 -8.57 -14.68 0.20
CA ASP A 206 -9.26 -13.49 -0.31
C ASP A 206 -10.64 -13.82 -0.88
N ALA A 207 -10.78 -14.95 -1.58
CA ALA A 207 -12.06 -15.41 -2.11
C ALA A 207 -13.06 -15.74 -1.00
N ILE A 208 -12.60 -16.44 0.05
CA ILE A 208 -13.43 -16.82 1.19
C ILE A 208 -13.87 -15.56 1.95
N LEU A 209 -12.93 -14.67 2.31
CA LEU A 209 -13.23 -13.47 3.08
C LEU A 209 -14.11 -12.47 2.30
N ALA A 210 -13.99 -12.45 0.97
CA ALA A 210 -14.91 -11.68 0.11
C ALA A 210 -16.29 -12.33 -0.06
N GLY A 211 -16.53 -13.50 0.55
CA GLY A 211 -17.80 -14.21 0.43
C GLY A 211 -18.06 -14.79 -0.96
N ARG A 212 -17.01 -14.96 -1.78
CA ARG A 212 -17.13 -15.58 -3.11
C ARG A 212 -17.37 -17.08 -2.98
N LYS A 213 -18.09 -17.64 -3.96
CA LYS A 213 -18.28 -19.09 -4.04
C LYS A 213 -16.92 -19.79 -4.17
N THR A 214 -16.68 -20.79 -3.31
CA THR A 214 -15.45 -21.58 -3.30
C THR A 214 -15.78 -23.06 -3.33
N SER A 215 -14.86 -23.89 -3.81
CA SER A 215 -14.93 -25.36 -3.76
C SER A 215 -14.44 -25.95 -2.43
N TYR A 216 -13.92 -25.13 -1.53
CA TYR A 216 -13.44 -25.59 -0.24
C TYR A 216 -14.58 -26.03 0.68
N PRO A 217 -14.34 -27.04 1.56
CA PRO A 217 -15.35 -27.50 2.51
C PRO A 217 -15.74 -26.40 3.52
N ALA A 218 -16.94 -26.47 4.06
CA ALA A 218 -17.46 -25.49 5.00
C ALA A 218 -16.58 -25.31 6.25
N GLU A 219 -15.82 -26.32 6.63
CA GLU A 219 -14.85 -26.28 7.73
C GLU A 219 -13.68 -25.36 7.44
N ALA A 220 -13.16 -25.37 6.20
CA ALA A 220 -12.11 -24.45 5.77
C ALA A 220 -12.61 -23.01 5.76
N VAL A 221 -13.82 -22.76 5.28
CA VAL A 221 -14.45 -21.44 5.31
C VAL A 221 -14.58 -20.95 6.75
N ARG A 222 -15.10 -21.78 7.66
CA ARG A 222 -15.22 -21.42 9.09
C ARG A 222 -13.87 -21.17 9.74
N LEU A 223 -12.84 -21.94 9.41
CA LEU A 223 -11.47 -21.72 9.90
C LEU A 223 -10.95 -20.35 9.49
N VAL A 224 -11.07 -20.00 8.21
CA VAL A 224 -10.60 -18.72 7.67
C VAL A 224 -11.35 -17.55 8.33
N GLU A 225 -12.68 -17.61 8.42
CA GLU A 225 -13.48 -16.54 9.02
C GLU A 225 -13.18 -16.37 10.52
N ARG A 226 -13.01 -17.47 11.27
CA ARG A 226 -12.62 -17.43 12.68
C ARG A 226 -11.24 -16.78 12.88
N LEU A 227 -10.24 -17.21 12.11
CA LEU A 227 -8.88 -16.66 12.21
C LEU A 227 -8.82 -15.19 11.80
N ALA A 228 -9.62 -14.77 10.82
CA ALA A 228 -9.74 -13.37 10.43
C ALA A 228 -10.38 -12.52 11.53
N GLN A 229 -11.42 -13.03 12.21
CA GLN A 229 -12.03 -12.35 13.35
C GLN A 229 -11.08 -12.26 14.56
N GLU A 230 -10.33 -13.32 14.85
CA GLU A 230 -9.27 -13.31 15.87
C GLU A 230 -8.22 -12.24 15.53
N PHE A 231 -7.73 -12.20 14.29
CA PHE A 231 -6.75 -11.22 13.85
C PHE A 231 -7.21 -9.77 14.08
N VAL A 232 -8.45 -9.45 13.69
CA VAL A 232 -9.01 -8.10 13.91
C VAL A 232 -9.12 -7.80 15.42
N ASN A 233 -9.55 -8.77 16.21
CA ASN A 233 -9.68 -8.60 17.66
C ASN A 233 -8.31 -8.36 18.32
N ASP A 234 -7.28 -9.08 17.90
CA ASP A 234 -5.91 -8.95 18.40
C ASP A 234 -5.33 -7.59 18.02
N LEU A 235 -5.51 -7.16 16.75
CA LEU A 235 -5.09 -5.84 16.29
C LEU A 235 -5.72 -4.71 17.14
N PHE A 236 -7.03 -4.77 17.36
CA PHE A 236 -7.71 -3.73 18.14
C PHE A 236 -7.33 -3.77 19.64
N SER A 237 -7.01 -4.96 20.17
CA SER A 237 -6.48 -5.08 21.52
C SER A 237 -5.09 -4.45 21.64
N THR A 238 -4.21 -4.68 20.67
CA THR A 238 -2.89 -4.05 20.60
C THR A 238 -2.97 -2.53 20.48
N LEU A 239 -3.91 -1.99 19.69
CA LEU A 239 -4.15 -0.54 19.61
C LEU A 239 -4.62 0.03 20.94
N ARG A 240 -5.49 -0.69 21.66
CA ARG A 240 -5.96 -0.27 22.98
C ARG A 240 -4.86 -0.26 24.03
N GLU A 241 -3.93 -1.22 24.01
CA GLU A 241 -2.73 -1.23 24.86
C GLU A 241 -1.85 0.00 24.62
N ARG A 242 -1.87 0.56 23.41
CA ARG A 242 -1.23 1.81 23.03
C ARG A 242 -2.09 3.05 23.29
N MET A 243 -3.08 2.94 24.18
CA MET A 243 -3.99 4.02 24.58
C MET A 243 -4.88 4.54 23.43
N LEU A 244 -5.08 3.75 22.38
CA LEU A 244 -5.94 4.08 21.24
C LEU A 244 -7.23 3.25 21.29
N ASP A 245 -8.26 3.79 21.96
CA ASP A 245 -9.58 3.15 22.03
C ASP A 245 -10.47 3.64 20.86
N LEU A 246 -10.76 2.71 19.95
CA LEU A 246 -11.52 3.00 18.74
C LEU A 246 -13.04 3.08 18.96
N ARG A 247 -13.55 2.64 20.13
CA ARG A 247 -15.01 2.52 20.39
C ARG A 247 -15.76 3.84 20.41
N TYR A 248 -15.06 4.93 20.66
CA TYR A 248 -15.65 6.26 20.78
C TYR A 248 -15.08 7.25 19.75
N SER A 249 -14.46 6.72 18.69
CA SER A 249 -13.84 7.53 17.65
C SER A 249 -14.46 7.25 16.28
N LYS A 250 -14.44 8.24 15.38
CA LYS A 250 -14.50 7.96 13.95
C LYS A 250 -13.19 7.34 13.51
N VAL A 251 -13.27 6.22 12.81
CA VAL A 251 -12.09 5.51 12.32
C VAL A 251 -12.18 5.35 10.82
N VAL A 252 -11.24 5.96 10.11
CA VAL A 252 -11.10 5.82 8.65
C VAL A 252 -10.20 4.63 8.37
N PHE A 253 -10.78 3.57 7.88
CA PHE A 253 -10.08 2.37 7.46
C PHE A 253 -9.63 2.52 6.02
N VAL A 254 -8.33 2.35 5.78
CA VAL A 254 -7.71 2.41 4.46
C VAL A 254 -6.85 1.18 4.22
N GLY A 255 -6.43 0.96 2.99
CA GLY A 255 -5.56 -0.16 2.62
C GLY A 255 -6.31 -1.44 2.24
N GLY A 256 -5.61 -2.34 1.54
CA GLY A 256 -6.19 -3.59 1.03
C GLY A 256 -6.65 -4.54 2.14
N GLY A 257 -5.94 -4.55 3.27
CA GLY A 257 -6.32 -5.35 4.42
C GLY A 257 -7.61 -4.86 5.09
N ALA A 258 -7.83 -3.55 5.13
CA ALA A 258 -9.06 -2.98 5.66
C ALA A 258 -10.28 -3.34 4.79
N ILE A 259 -10.12 -3.32 3.47
CA ILE A 259 -11.16 -3.73 2.52
C ILE A 259 -11.46 -5.23 2.70
N LEU A 260 -10.43 -6.05 2.77
CA LEU A 260 -10.54 -7.51 2.92
C LEU A 260 -11.25 -7.89 4.23
N LEU A 261 -10.91 -7.22 5.34
CA LEU A 261 -11.39 -7.53 6.69
C LEU A 261 -12.61 -6.70 7.11
N ARG A 262 -13.25 -5.99 6.19
CA ARG A 262 -14.37 -5.09 6.50
C ARG A 262 -15.45 -5.76 7.33
N ARG A 263 -15.89 -6.96 6.96
CA ARG A 263 -16.93 -7.71 7.68
C ARG A 263 -16.53 -8.00 9.13
N GLN A 264 -15.29 -8.42 9.35
CA GLN A 264 -14.75 -8.73 10.67
C GLN A 264 -14.56 -7.48 11.53
N ILE A 265 -14.17 -6.35 10.90
CA ILE A 265 -14.07 -5.04 11.56
C ILE A 265 -15.45 -4.59 12.04
N GLU A 266 -16.44 -4.59 11.15
CA GLU A 266 -17.83 -4.23 11.48
C GLU A 266 -18.43 -5.16 12.55
N ALA A 267 -18.18 -6.48 12.45
CA ALA A 267 -18.67 -7.47 13.40
C ALA A 267 -17.98 -7.42 14.78
N SER A 268 -16.82 -6.77 14.89
CA SER A 268 -16.05 -6.73 16.15
C SER A 268 -16.76 -5.97 17.28
N GLY A 269 -17.64 -5.00 16.93
CA GLY A 269 -18.27 -4.09 17.90
C GLY A 269 -17.29 -3.19 18.67
N LYS A 270 -16.01 -3.12 18.22
CA LYS A 270 -14.94 -2.39 18.91
C LYS A 270 -14.61 -1.04 18.27
N VAL A 271 -15.39 -0.58 17.30
CA VAL A 271 -15.23 0.69 16.59
C VAL A 271 -16.49 1.52 16.70
N GLY A 272 -16.35 2.80 17.01
CA GLY A 272 -17.49 3.70 17.15
C GLY A 272 -18.18 3.98 15.81
N THR A 273 -17.50 4.68 14.92
CA THR A 273 -18.00 4.95 13.57
C THR A 273 -16.95 4.54 12.54
N PRO A 274 -17.08 3.35 11.92
CA PRO A 274 -16.15 2.93 10.89
C PRO A 274 -16.47 3.60 9.55
N LEU A 275 -15.49 4.20 8.92
CA LEU A 275 -15.51 4.75 7.57
C LEU A 275 -14.51 4.00 6.72
N PHE A 276 -14.89 3.52 5.55
CA PHE A 276 -14.01 2.74 4.70
C PHE A 276 -13.69 3.46 3.40
N VAL A 277 -12.39 3.61 3.11
CA VAL A 277 -11.90 4.02 1.80
C VAL A 277 -11.72 2.76 0.97
N THR A 278 -12.62 2.54 0.01
CA THR A 278 -12.65 1.32 -0.80
C THR A 278 -11.67 1.31 -1.97
N ASN A 279 -11.04 2.46 -2.27
CA ASN A 279 -10.03 2.54 -3.30
C ASN A 279 -8.71 1.90 -2.80
N ILE A 280 -8.29 0.80 -3.39
CA ILE A 280 -7.02 0.12 -3.05
C ILE A 280 -5.80 1.01 -3.33
N ASN A 281 -5.93 1.97 -4.25
CA ASN A 281 -4.90 2.95 -4.64
C ASN A 281 -5.01 4.26 -3.85
N ALA A 282 -5.76 4.30 -2.75
CA ALA A 282 -6.07 5.53 -2.01
C ALA A 282 -4.84 6.34 -1.59
N ASN A 283 -3.75 5.68 -1.14
CA ASN A 283 -2.51 6.38 -0.82
C ASN A 283 -1.93 7.08 -2.06
N ALA A 284 -1.84 6.39 -3.21
CA ALA A 284 -1.32 6.98 -4.45
C ALA A 284 -2.19 8.14 -4.94
N ALA A 285 -3.51 7.97 -4.93
CA ALA A 285 -4.46 9.03 -5.28
C ALA A 285 -4.36 10.23 -4.32
N GLY A 286 -4.19 9.96 -3.03
CA GLY A 286 -4.01 10.99 -2.01
C GLY A 286 -2.69 11.77 -2.16
N PHE A 287 -1.59 11.10 -2.55
CA PHE A 287 -0.33 11.79 -2.85
C PHE A 287 -0.50 12.76 -4.01
N GLU A 288 -1.14 12.33 -5.10
CA GLU A 288 -1.42 13.20 -6.24
C GLU A 288 -2.34 14.36 -5.85
N TYR A 289 -3.40 14.09 -5.07
CA TYR A 289 -4.33 15.10 -4.60
C TYR A 289 -3.64 16.18 -3.76
N LEU A 290 -2.86 15.77 -2.76
CA LEU A 290 -2.12 16.70 -1.89
C LEU A 290 -1.09 17.51 -2.69
N TYR A 291 -0.36 16.87 -3.59
CA TYR A 291 0.61 17.54 -4.45
C TYR A 291 -0.04 18.62 -5.31
N ARG A 292 -1.19 18.32 -5.91
CA ARG A 292 -1.95 19.30 -6.70
C ARG A 292 -2.45 20.48 -5.88
N LEU A 293 -2.92 20.23 -4.64
CA LEU A 293 -3.34 21.32 -3.74
C LEU A 293 -2.16 22.24 -3.38
N GLU A 294 -1.00 21.68 -3.08
CA GLU A 294 0.18 22.48 -2.73
C GLU A 294 0.73 23.28 -3.93
N THR A 295 0.63 22.73 -5.14
CA THR A 295 1.13 23.39 -6.36
C THR A 295 0.14 24.37 -6.96
N ALA A 296 -1.16 24.19 -6.78
CA ALA A 296 -2.20 25.13 -7.24
C ALA A 296 -2.20 26.44 -6.45
N GLY A 297 -1.61 26.45 -5.25
CA GLY A 297 -1.46 27.65 -4.40
C GLY A 297 -0.17 28.44 -4.64
N ARG A 298 0.68 27.97 -5.56
CA ARG A 298 1.93 28.63 -5.98
C ARG A 298 1.71 29.30 -7.34
#